data_66f2725201b7238fa23fdc4c3f68448b
#
_entry.id   66f2725201b7238fa23fdc4c3f68448b
#
_cell.length_a   1.000
_cell.length_b   1.000
_cell.length_c   1.000
_cell.angle_alpha   90.00
_cell.angle_beta   90.00
_cell.angle_gamma   90.00
#
_symmetry.space_group_name_H-M   'P 1'
#
loop_
_entity.id
_entity.type
_entity.pdbx_description
1 polymer ?
#
loop_
_entity_poly.entity_id
_entity_poly.type
_entity_poly.pdbx_seq_one_letter_code
_entity_poly.pdbx_strand_id
1 'polypeptide(L)'
;MTSLQKFGVVSTTAAGGAAGSAALAHYLSSDGKVKNIADKFRKEYFTLISTKEDWETMLTKYNSTREASAQGSRFTNQNITWEELKSICEQAAKEDISEEKNASWKFRKWCVVPKSIHSHVLSYGLTPLKSGTSDTQDKASFVKLQKSYKDQGLNSIYNLKDNLNKQGTNQEDGALLKAECERMSKIESTDTSFDYEFKDYKSWCTQEAANQLPN
;
A
#
# COMPACT_ATOMS: atom_id res chain seq x y z
N MET A 1 -12.40 43.35 -13.00
CA MET A 1 -11.17 43.00 -13.75
C MET A 1 -10.16 42.47 -12.74
N THR A 2 -10.06 41.19 -12.57
CA THR A 2 -9.13 40.55 -11.61
C THR A 2 -8.44 39.39 -12.33
N SER A 3 -7.13 39.53 -12.41
CA SER A 3 -6.17 38.69 -13.10
C SER A 3 -6.04 37.32 -12.47
N LEU A 4 -6.25 36.24 -13.24
CA LEU A 4 -5.89 34.89 -12.86
C LEU A 4 -4.37 34.67 -13.07
N GLN A 5 -3.64 34.45 -12.00
CA GLN A 5 -2.25 33.99 -12.05
C GLN A 5 -2.21 32.49 -12.39
N LYS A 6 -1.61 32.18 -13.53
CA LYS A 6 -1.27 30.81 -13.96
C LYS A 6 -0.03 30.35 -13.19
N PHE A 7 -0.19 29.31 -12.36
CA PHE A 7 0.98 28.60 -11.81
C PHE A 7 1.54 27.65 -12.86
N GLY A 8 2.76 27.94 -13.28
CA GLY A 8 3.51 27.12 -14.20
C GLY A 8 4.05 25.87 -13.48
N VAL A 9 3.79 24.70 -14.04
CA VAL A 9 4.38 23.42 -13.62
C VAL A 9 5.80 23.36 -14.19
N VAL A 10 6.80 23.33 -13.30
CA VAL A 10 8.20 23.08 -13.66
C VAL A 10 8.40 21.57 -13.77
N SER A 11 8.57 21.09 -15.01
CA SER A 11 8.93 19.71 -15.30
C SER A 11 10.43 19.51 -15.18
N THR A 12 10.89 18.80 -14.15
CA THR A 12 12.26 18.26 -14.08
C THR A 12 12.31 16.91 -14.78
N THR A 13 12.94 16.88 -15.95
CA THR A 13 13.27 15.66 -16.68
C THR A 13 14.46 14.96 -16.02
N ALA A 14 14.21 13.81 -15.37
CA ALA A 14 15.23 12.82 -15.08
C ALA A 14 15.13 11.69 -16.11
N ALA A 15 16.16 11.54 -16.92
CA ALA A 15 16.28 10.52 -17.95
C ALA A 15 16.47 9.13 -17.31
N GLY A 16 15.58 8.20 -17.64
CA GLY A 16 15.69 6.79 -17.25
C GLY A 16 14.39 6.03 -17.46
N GLY A 17 14.21 5.33 -18.59
CA GLY A 17 13.16 4.34 -18.80
C GLY A 17 11.84 4.85 -19.37
N ALA A 18 11.86 5.32 -20.61
CA ALA A 18 10.70 5.83 -21.33
C ALA A 18 9.90 4.70 -22.03
N ALA A 19 9.01 4.03 -21.30
CA ALA A 19 7.88 3.31 -21.95
C ALA A 19 6.58 3.30 -21.10
N GLY A 20 6.61 3.75 -19.84
CA GLY A 20 5.45 3.72 -18.93
C GLY A 20 4.77 5.07 -18.67
N SER A 21 5.45 6.18 -18.91
CA SER A 21 5.00 7.49 -18.41
C SER A 21 3.94 8.20 -19.28
N ALA A 22 3.87 7.89 -20.57
CA ALA A 22 2.88 8.53 -21.46
C ALA A 22 1.45 8.02 -21.23
N ALA A 23 1.28 6.75 -20.86
CA ALA A 23 -0.04 6.17 -20.57
C ALA A 23 -0.65 6.69 -19.27
N LEU A 24 0.20 7.00 -18.26
CA LEU A 24 -0.25 7.53 -16.96
C LEU A 24 -0.74 8.98 -17.07
N ALA A 25 -0.07 9.83 -17.86
CA ALA A 25 -0.45 11.23 -18.02
C ALA A 25 -1.80 11.40 -18.73
N HIS A 26 -2.11 10.50 -19.67
CA HIS A 26 -3.40 10.54 -20.40
C HIS A 26 -4.57 10.06 -19.53
N TYR A 27 -4.31 9.23 -18.54
CA TYR A 27 -5.34 8.65 -17.67
C TYR A 27 -5.77 9.60 -16.54
N LEU A 28 -4.87 10.46 -16.09
CA LEU A 28 -5.16 11.46 -15.04
C LEU A 28 -5.96 12.68 -15.56
N SER A 29 -6.11 12.83 -16.89
CA SER A 29 -6.82 13.94 -17.51
C SER A 29 -8.26 13.64 -17.96
N SER A 30 -8.71 12.37 -17.86
CA SER A 30 -10.10 12.02 -18.15
C SER A 30 -10.94 12.05 -16.88
N ASP A 31 -12.06 12.77 -16.89
CA ASP A 31 -13.05 12.94 -15.82
C ASP A 31 -13.08 11.81 -14.80
N GLY A 32 -12.44 12.02 -13.68
CA GLY A 32 -12.08 11.16 -12.56
C GLY A 32 -13.07 10.15 -11.98
N LYS A 33 -14.02 9.63 -12.75
CA LYS A 33 -14.91 8.56 -12.30
C LYS A 33 -14.24 7.21 -12.45
N VAL A 34 -13.95 6.59 -11.32
CA VAL A 34 -13.57 5.18 -11.25
C VAL A 34 -14.76 4.35 -11.73
N LYS A 35 -14.59 3.59 -12.83
CA LYS A 35 -15.66 2.84 -13.47
C LYS A 35 -15.57 1.33 -13.20
N ASN A 36 -14.37 0.82 -13.05
CA ASN A 36 -14.11 -0.60 -12.89
C ASN A 36 -12.95 -0.85 -11.92
N ILE A 37 -12.71 -2.13 -11.61
CA ILE A 37 -11.67 -2.55 -10.67
C ILE A 37 -10.27 -2.08 -11.12
N ALA A 38 -9.95 -2.18 -12.41
CA ALA A 38 -8.64 -1.73 -12.89
C ALA A 38 -8.41 -0.23 -12.67
N ASP A 39 -9.44 0.58 -12.92
CA ASP A 39 -9.39 2.03 -12.70
C ASP A 39 -9.14 2.37 -11.22
N LYS A 40 -9.83 1.65 -10.32
CA LYS A 40 -9.62 1.79 -8.88
C LYS A 40 -8.16 1.56 -8.52
N PHE A 41 -7.59 0.41 -8.89
CA PHE A 41 -6.22 0.08 -8.51
C PHE A 41 -5.17 0.99 -9.14
N ARG A 42 -5.37 1.45 -10.37
CA ARG A 42 -4.51 2.48 -10.97
C ARG A 42 -4.56 3.80 -10.20
N LYS A 43 -5.76 4.23 -9.78
CA LYS A 43 -5.94 5.43 -8.96
C LYS A 43 -5.32 5.27 -7.57
N GLU A 44 -5.26 4.06 -7.06
CA GLU A 44 -4.58 3.69 -5.83
C GLU A 44 -3.07 3.43 -6.03
N TYR A 45 -2.49 3.85 -7.17
CA TYR A 45 -1.07 3.71 -7.52
C TYR A 45 -0.54 2.28 -7.62
N PHE A 46 -1.39 1.31 -7.91
CA PHE A 46 -0.94 -0.03 -8.26
C PHE A 46 -0.63 -0.14 -9.74
N THR A 47 0.41 -0.91 -10.07
CA THR A 47 0.76 -1.28 -11.44
C THR A 47 0.15 -2.63 -11.76
N LEU A 48 -0.67 -2.71 -12.82
CA LEU A 48 -1.20 -3.99 -13.28
C LEU A 48 -0.09 -4.81 -13.93
N ILE A 49 -0.13 -6.14 -13.74
CA ILE A 49 0.82 -7.04 -14.37
C ILE A 49 0.63 -6.98 -15.89
N SER A 50 1.73 -6.82 -16.63
CA SER A 50 1.70 -6.70 -18.10
C SER A 50 2.76 -7.54 -18.81
N THR A 51 3.86 -7.91 -18.13
CA THR A 51 4.92 -8.72 -18.75
C THR A 51 4.69 -10.21 -18.47
N LYS A 52 5.23 -11.07 -19.35
CA LYS A 52 5.16 -12.53 -19.16
C LYS A 52 5.90 -12.96 -17.90
N GLU A 53 7.05 -12.38 -17.65
CA GLU A 53 7.90 -12.67 -16.50
C GLU A 53 7.18 -12.40 -15.18
N ASP A 54 6.44 -11.29 -15.08
CA ASP A 54 5.64 -10.95 -13.91
C ASP A 54 4.48 -11.93 -13.74
N TRP A 55 3.83 -12.35 -14.84
CA TRP A 55 2.76 -13.37 -14.81
C TRP A 55 3.27 -14.73 -14.34
N GLU A 56 4.43 -15.19 -14.82
CA GLU A 56 5.03 -16.45 -14.40
C GLU A 56 5.45 -16.40 -12.90
N THR A 57 5.98 -15.28 -12.46
CA THR A 57 6.30 -15.05 -11.05
C THR A 57 5.05 -15.10 -10.17
N MET A 58 3.98 -14.41 -10.59
CA MET A 58 2.71 -14.40 -9.87
C MET A 58 2.05 -15.78 -9.87
N LEU A 59 2.10 -16.50 -10.99
CA LEU A 59 1.56 -17.86 -11.12
C LEU A 59 2.19 -18.81 -10.10
N THR A 60 3.50 -18.71 -9.90
CA THR A 60 4.20 -19.53 -8.91
C THR A 60 3.64 -19.30 -7.51
N LYS A 61 3.42 -18.05 -7.12
CA LYS A 61 2.77 -17.69 -5.85
C LYS A 61 1.32 -18.17 -5.80
N TYR A 62 0.57 -18.02 -6.89
CA TYR A 62 -0.83 -18.43 -7.00
C TYR A 62 -1.00 -19.93 -6.81
N ASN A 63 -0.23 -20.74 -7.54
CA ASN A 63 -0.33 -22.20 -7.51
C ASN A 63 0.24 -22.81 -6.21
N SER A 64 1.18 -22.14 -5.54
CA SER A 64 1.70 -22.57 -4.23
C SER A 64 0.75 -22.27 -3.07
N THR A 65 -0.22 -21.40 -3.24
CA THR A 65 -1.20 -21.04 -2.20
C THR A 65 -2.24 -22.16 -2.06
N ARG A 66 -1.97 -23.14 -1.17
CA ARG A 66 -2.81 -24.37 -1.00
C ARG A 66 -3.54 -24.46 0.34
N GLU A 67 -3.32 -23.54 1.25
CA GLU A 67 -3.87 -23.64 2.61
C GLU A 67 -5.40 -23.50 2.65
N ALA A 68 -6.03 -24.25 3.55
CA ALA A 68 -7.48 -24.20 3.77
C ALA A 68 -7.97 -22.78 4.13
N SER A 69 -7.15 -22.01 4.87
CA SER A 69 -7.38 -20.60 5.18
C SER A 69 -7.32 -19.69 3.93
N ALA A 70 -6.67 -20.16 2.88
CA ALA A 70 -6.50 -19.42 1.62
C ALA A 70 -7.51 -19.82 0.53
N GLN A 71 -8.41 -20.77 0.77
CA GLN A 71 -9.38 -21.25 -0.24
C GLN A 71 -10.25 -20.12 -0.80
N GLY A 72 -10.60 -19.11 -0.01
CA GLY A 72 -11.28 -17.91 -0.50
C GLY A 72 -10.37 -16.94 -1.25
N SER A 73 -9.03 -17.11 -1.20
CA SER A 73 -8.07 -16.13 -1.71
C SER A 73 -7.71 -16.29 -3.19
N ARG A 74 -8.02 -17.43 -3.80
CA ARG A 74 -7.79 -17.70 -5.21
C ARG A 74 -9.07 -17.47 -6.02
N PHE A 75 -8.93 -17.21 -7.31
CA PHE A 75 -10.07 -17.15 -8.22
C PHE A 75 -10.66 -18.55 -8.48
N THR A 76 -9.79 -19.56 -8.53
CA THR A 76 -10.16 -20.97 -8.72
C THR A 76 -9.34 -21.87 -7.80
N ASN A 77 -9.88 -23.03 -7.42
CA ASN A 77 -9.18 -24.02 -6.57
C ASN A 77 -8.22 -24.92 -7.36
N GLN A 78 -8.21 -24.81 -8.69
CA GLN A 78 -7.32 -25.60 -9.55
C GLN A 78 -6.00 -24.89 -9.80
N ASN A 79 -4.95 -25.66 -10.12
CA ASN A 79 -3.74 -25.09 -10.69
C ASN A 79 -4.06 -24.65 -12.11
N ILE A 80 -3.56 -23.48 -12.48
CA ILE A 80 -3.80 -22.84 -13.78
C ILE A 80 -2.49 -22.45 -14.43
N THR A 81 -2.54 -22.09 -15.71
CA THR A 81 -1.42 -21.52 -16.45
C THR A 81 -1.36 -20.00 -16.27
N TRP A 82 -0.25 -19.37 -16.68
CA TRP A 82 -0.14 -17.91 -16.58
C TRP A 82 -1.11 -17.20 -17.56
N GLU A 83 -1.41 -17.80 -18.72
CA GLU A 83 -2.40 -17.29 -19.66
C GLU A 83 -3.81 -17.30 -19.08
N GLU A 84 -4.16 -18.37 -18.37
CA GLU A 84 -5.45 -18.49 -17.68
C GLU A 84 -5.54 -17.45 -16.54
N LEU A 85 -4.50 -17.29 -15.74
CA LEU A 85 -4.47 -16.25 -14.68
C LEU A 85 -4.61 -14.86 -15.29
N LYS A 86 -3.89 -14.56 -16.37
CA LYS A 86 -4.01 -13.31 -17.11
C LYS A 86 -5.43 -13.07 -17.60
N SER A 87 -6.05 -14.08 -18.23
CA SER A 87 -7.44 -14.00 -18.72
C SER A 87 -8.44 -13.71 -17.61
N ILE A 88 -8.30 -14.37 -16.45
CA ILE A 88 -9.14 -14.14 -15.27
C ILE A 88 -8.96 -12.69 -14.77
N CYS A 89 -7.73 -12.21 -14.70
CA CYS A 89 -7.43 -10.84 -14.29
C CYS A 89 -7.98 -9.79 -15.28
N GLU A 90 -7.91 -10.06 -16.58
CA GLU A 90 -8.47 -9.17 -17.62
C GLU A 90 -10.00 -9.09 -17.55
N GLN A 91 -10.67 -10.16 -17.14
CA GLN A 91 -12.11 -10.15 -16.88
C GLN A 91 -12.44 -9.38 -15.61
N ALA A 92 -11.78 -9.71 -14.48
CA ALA A 92 -11.97 -9.02 -13.22
C ALA A 92 -11.66 -7.51 -13.30
N ALA A 93 -10.69 -7.12 -14.14
CA ALA A 93 -10.35 -5.73 -14.39
C ALA A 93 -11.52 -4.86 -14.86
N LYS A 94 -12.47 -5.48 -15.60
CA LYS A 94 -13.63 -4.81 -16.21
C LYS A 94 -14.87 -4.79 -15.31
N GLU A 95 -14.87 -5.54 -14.19
CA GLU A 95 -15.99 -5.58 -13.27
C GLU A 95 -16.27 -4.20 -12.68
N ASP A 96 -17.57 -3.88 -12.54
CA ASP A 96 -18.02 -2.63 -11.94
C ASP A 96 -17.70 -2.62 -10.44
N ILE A 97 -17.17 -1.51 -9.96
CA ILE A 97 -16.83 -1.34 -8.54
C ILE A 97 -18.04 -1.35 -7.60
N SER A 98 -19.25 -1.07 -8.10
CA SER A 98 -20.48 -1.10 -7.31
C SER A 98 -20.91 -2.52 -6.91
N GLU A 99 -20.46 -3.54 -7.65
CA GLU A 99 -20.73 -4.96 -7.40
C GLU A 99 -19.65 -5.62 -6.53
N GLU A 100 -18.75 -4.84 -5.99
CA GLU A 100 -17.50 -5.20 -5.35
C GLU A 100 -17.69 -5.92 -4.00
N LYS A 101 -17.95 -7.22 -3.99
CA LYS A 101 -17.94 -7.96 -2.71
C LYS A 101 -16.71 -8.86 -2.49
N ASN A 102 -16.07 -9.38 -3.52
CA ASN A 102 -14.95 -10.32 -3.35
C ASN A 102 -13.86 -10.24 -4.44
N ALA A 103 -14.10 -9.57 -5.57
CA ALA A 103 -13.15 -9.55 -6.68
C ALA A 103 -11.99 -8.59 -6.44
N SER A 104 -12.24 -7.46 -5.80
CA SER A 104 -11.27 -6.37 -5.64
C SER A 104 -10.01 -6.80 -4.87
N TRP A 105 -10.15 -7.46 -3.70
CA TRP A 105 -8.97 -7.89 -2.96
C TRP A 105 -8.21 -9.04 -3.64
N LYS A 106 -8.92 -9.95 -4.37
CA LYS A 106 -8.28 -10.97 -5.21
C LYS A 106 -7.54 -10.35 -6.38
N PHE A 107 -8.13 -9.32 -6.99
CA PHE A 107 -7.48 -8.55 -8.05
C PHE A 107 -6.19 -7.89 -7.55
N ARG A 108 -6.21 -7.20 -6.39
CA ARG A 108 -5.00 -6.67 -5.76
C ARG A 108 -3.96 -7.76 -5.51
N LYS A 109 -4.40 -8.90 -5.02
CA LYS A 109 -3.51 -10.01 -4.67
C LYS A 109 -2.82 -10.64 -5.88
N TRP A 110 -3.53 -10.78 -7.01
CA TRP A 110 -3.09 -11.64 -8.11
C TRP A 110 -2.89 -10.93 -9.44
N CYS A 111 -3.39 -9.72 -9.62
CA CYS A 111 -3.41 -9.02 -10.92
C CYS A 111 -2.56 -7.75 -10.94
N VAL A 112 -1.93 -7.39 -9.82
CA VAL A 112 -1.01 -6.25 -9.74
C VAL A 112 0.40 -6.71 -9.44
N VAL A 113 1.38 -5.92 -9.87
CA VAL A 113 2.79 -6.14 -9.50
C VAL A 113 2.91 -6.01 -7.99
N PRO A 114 3.47 -7.01 -7.28
CA PRO A 114 3.64 -6.97 -5.83
C PRO A 114 4.41 -5.72 -5.39
N LYS A 115 3.93 -5.08 -4.34
CA LYS A 115 4.50 -3.84 -3.82
C LYS A 115 4.43 -3.85 -2.31
N SER A 116 5.54 -3.55 -1.63
CA SER A 116 5.55 -3.42 -0.18
C SER A 116 4.79 -2.17 0.27
N ILE A 117 4.31 -2.15 1.51
CA ILE A 117 3.69 -0.95 2.12
C ILE A 117 4.64 0.25 2.03
N HIS A 118 5.93 0.05 2.32
CA HIS A 118 6.93 1.11 2.19
C HIS A 118 6.93 1.73 0.79
N SER A 119 7.05 0.90 -0.26
CA SER A 119 7.06 1.37 -1.64
C SER A 119 5.72 1.98 -2.06
N HIS A 120 4.62 1.47 -1.51
CA HIS A 120 3.29 1.97 -1.83
C HIS A 120 3.04 3.35 -1.23
N VAL A 121 3.44 3.60 0.02
CA VAL A 121 3.37 4.91 0.68
C VAL A 121 4.14 5.99 -0.09
N LEU A 122 5.32 5.65 -0.61
CA LEU A 122 6.09 6.56 -1.48
C LEU A 122 5.30 6.98 -2.72
N SER A 123 4.47 6.10 -3.27
CA SER A 123 3.62 6.42 -4.43
C SER A 123 2.52 7.44 -4.12
N TYR A 124 2.15 7.60 -2.85
CA TYR A 124 1.25 8.66 -2.37
C TYR A 124 1.98 9.98 -2.06
N GLY A 125 3.29 10.06 -2.31
CA GLY A 125 4.12 11.23 -1.98
C GLY A 125 4.34 11.40 -0.47
N LEU A 126 4.08 10.35 0.33
CA LEU A 126 4.33 10.37 1.77
C LEU A 126 5.76 9.93 2.08
N THR A 127 6.30 10.43 3.17
CA THR A 127 7.67 10.18 3.62
C THR A 127 7.69 9.17 4.77
N PRO A 128 8.05 7.89 4.53
CA PRO A 128 8.21 6.91 5.61
C PRO A 128 9.25 7.37 6.63
N LEU A 129 8.95 7.21 7.92
CA LEU A 129 9.94 7.35 8.98
C LEU A 129 10.96 6.21 8.89
N LYS A 130 12.21 6.50 9.22
CA LYS A 130 13.30 5.53 9.22
C LYS A 130 13.17 4.59 10.41
N SER A 131 12.58 3.42 10.17
CA SER A 131 12.25 2.43 11.19
C SER A 131 13.29 1.31 11.35
N GLY A 132 14.36 1.28 10.56
CA GLY A 132 15.42 0.28 10.68
C GLY A 132 16.03 0.23 12.08
N THR A 133 16.42 -0.95 12.56
CA THR A 133 16.84 -1.18 13.95
C THR A 133 17.98 -0.25 14.39
N SER A 134 18.91 0.08 13.49
CA SER A 134 20.05 0.97 13.75
C SER A 134 19.74 2.47 13.52
N ASP A 135 18.59 2.82 12.93
CA ASP A 135 18.24 4.19 12.63
C ASP A 135 17.87 4.97 13.89
N THR A 136 18.44 6.15 14.07
CA THR A 136 18.12 7.05 15.20
C THR A 136 17.52 8.38 14.73
N GLN A 137 17.45 8.62 13.42
CA GLN A 137 17.11 9.93 12.83
C GLN A 137 15.71 10.40 13.20
N ASP A 138 14.73 9.50 13.21
CA ASP A 138 13.32 9.86 13.44
C ASP A 138 12.83 9.52 14.86
N LYS A 139 13.76 9.38 15.82
CA LYS A 139 13.42 9.01 17.20
C LYS A 139 12.38 9.94 17.83
N ALA A 140 12.52 11.25 17.67
CA ALA A 140 11.58 12.23 18.22
C ALA A 140 10.17 12.07 17.65
N SER A 141 10.06 11.78 16.34
CA SER A 141 8.79 11.51 15.66
C SER A 141 8.14 10.24 16.22
N PHE A 142 8.90 9.17 16.40
CA PHE A 142 8.38 7.92 17.00
C PHE A 142 7.92 8.10 18.45
N VAL A 143 8.66 8.84 19.26
CA VAL A 143 8.25 9.16 20.66
C VAL A 143 6.90 9.87 20.66
N LYS A 144 6.76 10.92 19.84
CA LYS A 144 5.55 11.73 19.72
C LYS A 144 4.35 10.91 19.24
N LEU A 145 4.52 10.12 18.17
CA LEU A 145 3.48 9.26 17.59
C LEU A 145 3.06 8.15 18.57
N GLN A 146 4.01 7.47 19.22
CA GLN A 146 3.72 6.41 20.19
C GLN A 146 2.95 6.93 21.38
N LYS A 147 3.35 8.10 21.89
CA LYS A 147 2.60 8.78 22.99
C LYS A 147 1.17 9.08 22.56
N SER A 148 0.99 9.68 21.38
CA SER A 148 -0.33 9.99 20.83
C SER A 148 -1.18 8.74 20.64
N TYR A 149 -0.61 7.64 20.10
CA TYR A 149 -1.29 6.35 19.95
C TYR A 149 -1.80 5.81 21.30
N LYS A 150 -0.95 5.85 22.31
CA LYS A 150 -1.27 5.42 23.69
C LYS A 150 -2.36 6.30 24.31
N ASP A 151 -2.22 7.62 24.23
CA ASP A 151 -3.16 8.59 24.82
C ASP A 151 -4.57 8.50 24.20
N GLN A 152 -4.67 8.17 22.90
CA GLN A 152 -5.94 7.91 22.22
C GLN A 152 -6.55 6.55 22.55
N GLY A 153 -5.86 5.67 23.25
CA GLY A 153 -6.34 4.33 23.61
C GLY A 153 -6.56 3.40 22.43
N LEU A 154 -5.86 3.65 21.32
CA LEU A 154 -6.05 2.91 20.07
C LEU A 154 -5.59 1.46 20.16
N ASN A 155 -6.18 0.60 19.33
CA ASN A 155 -5.87 -0.83 19.21
C ASN A 155 -5.87 -1.30 17.76
N SER A 156 -5.49 -0.43 16.81
CA SER A 156 -5.47 -0.76 15.38
C SER A 156 -4.22 -1.56 15.00
N ILE A 157 -3.06 -1.18 15.57
CA ILE A 157 -1.80 -1.88 15.31
C ILE A 157 -1.72 -3.13 16.19
N TYR A 158 -1.50 -4.28 15.54
CA TYR A 158 -1.46 -5.59 16.19
C TYR A 158 -0.49 -5.61 17.39
N ASN A 159 -0.98 -6.04 18.56
CA ASN A 159 -0.22 -6.15 19.82
C ASN A 159 0.44 -4.86 20.35
N LEU A 160 0.39 -3.73 19.65
CA LEU A 160 1.09 -2.52 20.11
C LEU A 160 0.52 -2.01 21.44
N LYS A 161 -0.80 -1.95 21.56
CA LYS A 161 -1.46 -1.52 22.81
C LYS A 161 -1.10 -2.41 24.00
N ASP A 162 -1.14 -3.73 23.78
CA ASP A 162 -0.82 -4.69 24.85
C ASP A 162 0.64 -4.60 25.28
N ASN A 163 1.55 -4.40 24.32
CA ASN A 163 2.97 -4.23 24.60
C ASN A 163 3.24 -2.92 25.34
N LEU A 164 2.58 -1.82 24.95
CA LEU A 164 2.67 -0.53 25.66
C LEU A 164 2.16 -0.63 27.10
N ASN A 165 1.15 -1.44 27.37
CA ASN A 165 0.61 -1.64 28.71
C ASN A 165 1.48 -2.56 29.59
N LYS A 166 2.16 -3.56 29.01
CA LYS A 166 3.01 -4.51 29.74
C LYS A 166 4.34 -3.89 30.22
N GLN A 167 4.89 -2.96 29.46
CA GLN A 167 6.22 -2.42 29.73
C GLN A 167 6.23 -1.27 30.74
N GLY A 168 5.09 -0.88 31.28
CA GLY A 168 4.99 0.23 32.24
C GLY A 168 5.29 1.59 31.59
N THR A 169 5.33 2.63 32.43
CA THR A 169 5.42 4.03 32.00
C THR A 169 6.80 4.48 31.47
N ASN A 170 7.82 3.61 31.51
CA ASN A 170 9.21 4.02 31.26
C ASN A 170 9.70 3.83 29.83
N GLN A 171 8.89 3.29 28.90
CA GLN A 171 9.25 3.18 27.49
C GLN A 171 8.54 4.25 26.65
N GLU A 172 8.87 5.50 26.90
CA GLU A 172 8.45 6.64 26.09
C GLU A 172 9.44 6.92 24.92
N ASP A 173 10.27 5.94 24.55
CA ASP A 173 11.34 6.10 23.56
C ASP A 173 10.91 5.88 22.10
N GLY A 174 9.64 5.54 21.86
CA GLY A 174 9.10 5.27 20.53
C GLY A 174 9.50 3.93 19.91
N ALA A 175 10.26 3.09 20.64
CA ALA A 175 10.85 1.87 20.10
C ALA A 175 9.82 0.83 19.68
N LEU A 176 8.70 0.70 20.40
CA LEU A 176 7.65 -0.26 20.08
C LEU A 176 6.95 0.10 18.77
N LEU A 177 6.54 1.37 18.61
CA LEU A 177 5.93 1.83 17.37
C LEU A 177 6.91 1.72 16.21
N LYS A 178 8.18 2.07 16.43
CA LYS A 178 9.24 1.93 15.42
C LYS A 178 9.37 0.49 14.92
N ALA A 179 9.37 -0.50 15.81
CA ALA A 179 9.44 -1.92 15.46
C ALA A 179 8.21 -2.36 14.64
N GLU A 180 7.01 -1.89 15.01
CA GLU A 180 5.79 -2.18 14.23
C GLU A 180 5.81 -1.52 12.86
N CYS A 181 6.32 -0.28 12.74
CA CYS A 181 6.50 0.38 11.45
C CYS A 181 7.50 -0.38 10.57
N GLU A 182 8.59 -0.89 11.13
CA GLU A 182 9.53 -1.75 10.39
C GLU A 182 8.85 -3.04 9.91
N ARG A 183 8.07 -3.71 10.75
CA ARG A 183 7.30 -4.91 10.39
C ARG A 183 6.31 -4.60 9.26
N MET A 184 5.47 -3.59 9.43
CA MET A 184 4.45 -3.20 8.47
C MET A 184 5.06 -2.78 7.12
N SER A 185 6.21 -2.12 7.12
CA SER A 185 6.88 -1.65 5.90
C SER A 185 7.16 -2.75 4.88
N LYS A 186 7.35 -3.99 5.35
CA LYS A 186 7.72 -5.17 4.56
C LYS A 186 6.53 -5.96 4.03
N ILE A 187 5.30 -5.67 4.50
CA ILE A 187 4.10 -6.38 4.05
C ILE A 187 3.84 -6.06 2.59
N GLU A 188 3.67 -7.09 1.78
CA GLU A 188 3.40 -6.97 0.35
C GLU A 188 1.90 -6.86 0.05
N SER A 189 1.56 -6.25 -1.09
CA SER A 189 0.18 -6.12 -1.58
C SER A 189 -0.53 -7.45 -1.82
N THR A 190 0.20 -8.55 -1.90
CA THR A 190 -0.33 -9.91 -1.96
C THR A 190 -0.81 -10.45 -0.61
N ASP A 191 -0.47 -9.80 0.49
CA ASP A 191 -0.91 -10.18 1.84
C ASP A 191 -2.37 -9.75 2.08
N THR A 192 -3.11 -10.57 2.82
CA THR A 192 -4.50 -10.27 3.20
C THR A 192 -4.60 -9.12 4.20
N SER A 193 -3.54 -8.90 4.97
CA SER A 193 -3.47 -7.82 5.97
C SER A 193 -3.15 -6.45 5.36
N PHE A 194 -2.74 -6.38 4.09
CA PHE A 194 -2.19 -5.19 3.47
C PHE A 194 -3.05 -3.93 3.66
N ASP A 195 -4.35 -4.00 3.45
CA ASP A 195 -5.21 -2.79 3.42
C ASP A 195 -5.29 -2.11 4.79
N TYR A 196 -5.47 -2.89 5.86
CA TYR A 196 -5.53 -2.31 7.20
C TYR A 196 -4.15 -1.91 7.72
N GLU A 197 -3.11 -2.71 7.45
CA GLU A 197 -1.74 -2.37 7.82
C GLU A 197 -1.22 -1.13 7.05
N PHE A 198 -1.60 -0.98 5.79
CA PHE A 198 -1.29 0.23 5.00
C PHE A 198 -1.96 1.48 5.57
N LYS A 199 -3.22 1.36 6.03
CA LYS A 199 -3.93 2.46 6.69
C LYS A 199 -3.20 2.88 7.97
N ASP A 200 -2.84 1.90 8.81
CA ASP A 200 -2.12 2.18 10.04
C ASP A 200 -0.72 2.73 9.79
N TYR A 201 -0.01 2.19 8.81
CA TYR A 201 1.30 2.69 8.42
C TYR A 201 1.26 4.16 7.99
N LYS A 202 0.30 4.57 7.17
CA LYS A 202 0.12 5.98 6.80
C LYS A 202 -0.11 6.88 8.01
N SER A 203 -0.89 6.42 8.97
CA SER A 203 -1.30 7.20 10.12
C SER A 203 -0.24 7.29 11.22
N TRP A 204 0.71 6.32 11.26
CA TRP A 204 1.62 6.18 12.41
C TRP A 204 3.09 6.03 12.04
N CYS A 205 3.43 5.88 10.77
CA CYS A 205 4.79 5.58 10.33
C CYS A 205 5.33 6.56 9.28
N THR A 206 4.70 7.75 9.14
CA THR A 206 5.11 8.75 8.17
C THR A 206 5.46 10.09 8.84
N GLN A 207 6.31 10.88 8.19
CA GLN A 207 6.67 12.22 8.64
C GLN A 207 5.44 13.14 8.66
N GLU A 208 4.55 12.97 7.69
CA GLU A 208 3.31 13.74 7.59
C GLU A 208 2.41 13.50 8.80
N ALA A 209 2.30 12.24 9.25
CA ALA A 209 1.56 11.89 10.46
C ALA A 209 2.18 12.53 11.72
N ALA A 210 3.51 12.51 11.85
CA ALA A 210 4.20 13.16 12.96
C ALA A 210 4.01 14.67 12.97
N ASN A 211 3.98 15.30 11.80
CA ASN A 211 3.81 16.76 11.66
C ASN A 211 2.38 17.23 11.98
N GLN A 212 1.37 16.36 11.88
CA GLN A 212 -0.02 16.69 12.21
C GLN A 212 -0.27 16.76 13.73
N LEU A 213 0.59 16.18 14.53
CA LEU A 213 0.47 16.22 16.00
C LEU A 213 1.00 17.56 16.54
N PRO A 214 0.38 18.12 17.60
CA PRO A 214 0.90 19.30 18.29
C PRO A 214 2.29 19.02 18.88
N ASN A 215 3.12 20.05 18.98
CA ASN A 215 4.44 19.98 19.65
C ASN A 215 4.28 19.84 21.16
#